data_4e5c2dacea7ba7da9f931d097328f638
#
_entry.id   4e5c2dacea7ba7da9f931d097328f638
#
_cell.length_a   1.000
_cell.length_b   1.000
_cell.length_c   1.000
_cell.angle_alpha   90.00
_cell.angle_beta   90.00
_cell.angle_gamma   90.00
#
_symmetry.space_group_name_H-M   'P 1'
#
loop_
_entity.id
_entity.type
_entity.pdbx_description
1 polymer ?
#
loop_
_entity_poly.entity_id
_entity_poly.type
_entity_poly.pdbx_seq_one_letter_code
_entity_poly.pdbx_strand_id
1 'polypeptide(L)'
;MSRRDEIIEAAIRLAESAPPGEAKLSVRAIAKEAGIGASTLRHYFPTQNALYQEVARRSMQTVVQDFAIADSSIDPAERLYEVCAQFLINDELRDIQLETWFKMHLNALGPDPREGSHGLLEHAHEITYDSLHRWLGILADEGHIDPAEVAPSATLLFTAIDGMALHSIITPERMTVETVHDTVRWTIAKILD
;
A
#
# COMPACT_ATOMS: atom_id res chain seq x y z
N MET A 1 -13.54 20.52 -1.94
CA MET A 1 -13.74 19.20 -1.32
C MET A 1 -15.19 18.81 -1.54
N SER A 2 -15.48 17.65 -2.11
CA SER A 2 -16.87 17.21 -2.33
C SER A 2 -17.49 16.70 -1.02
N ARG A 3 -18.84 16.62 -0.97
CA ARG A 3 -19.53 16.06 0.21
C ARG A 3 -19.17 14.59 0.44
N ARG A 4 -18.86 13.88 -0.63
CA ARG A 4 -18.37 12.50 -0.58
C ARG A 4 -17.00 12.43 0.11
N ASP A 5 -16.07 13.34 -0.22
CA ASP A 5 -14.76 13.43 0.42
C ASP A 5 -14.87 13.75 1.92
N GLU A 6 -15.76 14.68 2.30
CA GLU A 6 -15.98 15.01 3.73
C GLU A 6 -16.43 13.80 4.56
N ILE A 7 -17.24 12.91 3.98
CA ILE A 7 -17.69 11.67 4.63
C ILE A 7 -16.52 10.70 4.81
N ILE A 8 -15.66 10.56 3.78
CA ILE A 8 -14.49 9.69 3.83
C ILE A 8 -13.51 10.19 4.89
N GLU A 9 -13.20 11.49 4.90
CA GLU A 9 -12.30 12.09 5.88
C GLU A 9 -12.82 11.94 7.33
N ALA A 10 -14.13 12.06 7.52
CA ALA A 10 -14.75 11.82 8.83
C ALA A 10 -14.59 10.35 9.28
N ALA A 11 -14.70 9.40 8.34
CA ALA A 11 -14.49 7.99 8.63
C ALA A 11 -13.03 7.67 8.94
N ILE A 12 -12.08 8.28 8.23
CA ILE A 12 -10.64 8.15 8.49
C ILE A 12 -10.30 8.66 9.89
N ARG A 13 -10.74 9.88 10.25
CA ARG A 13 -10.52 10.43 11.60
C ARG A 13 -11.07 9.53 12.71
N LEU A 14 -12.24 8.93 12.50
CA LEU A 14 -12.81 7.98 13.46
C LEU A 14 -11.97 6.69 13.57
N ALA A 15 -11.44 6.19 12.46
CA ALA A 15 -10.55 5.02 12.46
C ALA A 15 -9.26 5.29 13.23
N GLU A 16 -8.63 6.44 13.01
CA GLU A 16 -7.39 6.86 13.65
C GLU A 16 -7.55 7.15 15.15
N SER A 17 -8.74 7.62 15.57
CA SER A 17 -9.03 7.93 16.98
C SER A 17 -9.39 6.73 17.83
N ALA A 18 -9.66 5.56 17.22
CA ALA A 18 -10.05 4.35 17.93
C ALA A 18 -8.82 3.53 18.39
N PRO A 19 -8.89 2.86 19.56
CA PRO A 19 -7.86 1.93 19.97
C PRO A 19 -7.66 0.81 18.93
N PRO A 20 -6.43 0.27 18.74
CA PRO A 20 -6.15 -0.82 17.85
C PRO A 20 -7.11 -2.01 18.08
N GLY A 21 -7.81 -2.45 17.03
CA GLY A 21 -8.77 -3.57 17.09
C GLY A 21 -10.20 -3.20 17.53
N GLU A 22 -10.48 -1.97 17.99
CA GLU A 22 -11.80 -1.55 18.46
C GLU A 22 -12.55 -0.59 17.52
N ALA A 23 -12.00 -0.23 16.38
CA ALA A 23 -12.62 0.69 15.42
C ALA A 23 -13.93 0.11 14.83
N LYS A 24 -15.02 0.20 15.59
CA LYS A 24 -16.36 -0.04 15.06
C LYS A 24 -16.80 1.18 14.26
N LEU A 25 -16.33 1.28 13.04
CA LEU A 25 -16.80 2.25 12.06
C LEU A 25 -18.26 1.95 11.72
N SER A 26 -19.21 2.41 12.53
CA SER A 26 -20.61 2.26 12.21
C SER A 26 -21.08 3.41 11.31
N VAL A 27 -22.02 3.12 10.40
CA VAL A 27 -22.66 4.14 9.55
C VAL A 27 -23.18 5.32 10.37
N ARG A 28 -23.71 5.06 11.58
CA ARG A 28 -24.21 6.10 12.48
C ARG A 28 -23.10 6.98 13.05
N ALA A 29 -21.97 6.37 13.46
CA ALA A 29 -20.83 7.12 13.99
C ALA A 29 -20.21 8.01 12.90
N ILE A 30 -20.04 7.49 11.69
CA ILE A 30 -19.49 8.25 10.55
C ILE A 30 -20.44 9.38 10.15
N ALA A 31 -21.76 9.14 10.08
CA ALA A 31 -22.73 10.17 9.77
C ALA A 31 -22.71 11.31 10.80
N LYS A 32 -22.60 10.96 12.10
CA LYS A 32 -22.47 11.93 13.20
C LYS A 32 -21.20 12.76 13.07
N GLU A 33 -20.07 12.11 12.82
CA GLU A 33 -18.77 12.77 12.65
C GLU A 33 -18.76 13.70 11.43
N ALA A 34 -19.39 13.28 10.32
CA ALA A 34 -19.53 14.08 9.11
C ALA A 34 -20.62 15.18 9.21
N GLY A 35 -21.34 15.28 10.33
CA GLY A 35 -22.43 16.26 10.52
C GLY A 35 -23.62 16.07 9.57
N ILE A 36 -23.94 14.81 9.20
CA ILE A 36 -25.03 14.48 8.26
C ILE A 36 -25.99 13.43 8.84
N GLY A 37 -27.18 13.32 8.22
CA GLY A 37 -28.10 12.23 8.52
C GLY A 37 -27.67 10.90 7.90
N ALA A 38 -28.04 9.77 8.54
CA ALA A 38 -27.75 8.44 8.02
C ALA A 38 -28.37 8.18 6.63
N SER A 39 -29.50 8.81 6.30
CA SER A 39 -30.11 8.76 4.96
C SER A 39 -29.25 9.46 3.91
N THR A 40 -28.69 10.60 4.24
CA THR A 40 -27.73 11.33 3.38
C THR A 40 -26.47 10.51 3.13
N LEU A 41 -25.92 9.86 4.17
CA LEU A 41 -24.76 8.99 4.01
C LEU A 41 -25.08 7.83 3.06
N ARG A 42 -26.24 7.18 3.19
CA ARG A 42 -26.67 6.09 2.29
C ARG A 42 -26.89 6.54 0.84
N HIS A 43 -27.18 7.80 0.61
CA HIS A 43 -27.25 8.35 -0.76
C HIS A 43 -25.87 8.34 -1.44
N TYR A 44 -24.79 8.67 -0.70
CA TYR A 44 -23.42 8.65 -1.22
C TYR A 44 -22.78 7.26 -1.22
N PHE A 45 -23.12 6.44 -0.23
CA PHE A 45 -22.62 5.08 -0.03
C PHE A 45 -23.81 4.13 0.26
N PRO A 46 -24.37 3.50 -0.79
CA PRO A 46 -25.55 2.64 -0.66
C PRO A 46 -25.35 1.46 0.30
N THR A 47 -24.14 0.94 0.41
CA THR A 47 -23.77 -0.12 1.34
C THR A 47 -22.65 0.32 2.30
N GLN A 48 -22.60 -0.29 3.48
CA GLN A 48 -21.52 -0.07 4.45
C GLN A 48 -20.20 -0.51 3.87
N ASN A 49 -20.18 -1.58 3.09
CA ASN A 49 -19.01 -2.11 2.43
C ASN A 49 -18.43 -1.12 1.42
N ALA A 50 -19.26 -0.49 0.56
CA ALA A 50 -18.80 0.55 -0.37
C ALA A 50 -18.15 1.74 0.33
N LEU A 51 -18.65 2.12 1.52
CA LEU A 51 -18.03 3.16 2.33
C LEU A 51 -16.66 2.70 2.86
N TYR A 52 -16.57 1.48 3.41
CA TYR A 52 -15.33 0.97 3.97
C TYR A 52 -14.23 0.77 2.92
N GLN A 53 -14.59 0.30 1.74
CA GLN A 53 -13.68 0.19 0.61
C GLN A 53 -13.10 1.55 0.22
N GLU A 54 -13.93 2.57 0.12
CA GLU A 54 -13.48 3.90 -0.25
C GLU A 54 -12.61 4.55 0.84
N VAL A 55 -12.95 4.32 2.12
CA VAL A 55 -12.11 4.76 3.25
C VAL A 55 -10.74 4.06 3.20
N ALA A 56 -10.71 2.74 3.03
CA ALA A 56 -9.48 1.98 2.94
C ALA A 56 -8.64 2.41 1.73
N ARG A 57 -9.28 2.59 0.57
CA ARG A 57 -8.62 3.11 -0.64
C ARG A 57 -7.98 4.48 -0.40
N ARG A 58 -8.68 5.40 0.25
CA ARG A 58 -8.17 6.74 0.53
C ARG A 58 -7.03 6.70 1.55
N SER A 59 -7.16 5.88 2.59
CA SER A 59 -6.10 5.70 3.58
C SER A 59 -4.82 5.12 2.96
N MET A 60 -4.93 4.16 2.05
CA MET A 60 -3.77 3.59 1.36
C MET A 60 -3.02 4.63 0.52
N GLN A 61 -3.73 5.55 -0.14
CA GLN A 61 -3.09 6.61 -0.93
C GLN A 61 -2.23 7.58 -0.10
N THR A 62 -2.52 7.73 1.19
CA THR A 62 -1.77 8.62 2.09
C THR A 62 -0.61 7.92 2.80
N VAL A 63 -0.53 6.59 2.72
CA VAL A 63 0.51 5.79 3.40
C VAL A 63 1.81 5.76 2.61
N VAL A 64 1.75 5.73 1.27
CA VAL A 64 2.95 5.67 0.43
C VAL A 64 3.63 7.03 0.38
N GLN A 65 4.88 7.07 0.83
CA GLN A 65 5.70 8.28 0.93
C GLN A 65 6.75 8.31 -0.18
N ASP A 66 6.98 9.49 -0.74
CA ASP A 66 8.02 9.71 -1.77
C ASP A 66 9.42 9.91 -1.18
N PHE A 67 9.52 10.13 0.13
CA PHE A 67 10.79 10.42 0.81
C PHE A 67 11.67 11.38 -0.01
N ALA A 68 12.97 11.08 -0.12
CA ALA A 68 13.93 11.90 -0.85
C ALA A 68 14.16 11.46 -2.31
N ILE A 69 13.21 10.76 -2.95
CA ILE A 69 13.40 10.21 -4.31
C ILE A 69 13.81 11.26 -5.35
N ALA A 70 13.34 12.50 -5.22
CA ALA A 70 13.65 13.59 -6.13
C ALA A 70 14.91 14.42 -5.73
N ASP A 71 15.62 14.06 -4.66
CA ASP A 71 16.83 14.75 -4.23
C ASP A 71 18.06 14.18 -4.96
N SER A 72 18.42 14.80 -6.07
CA SER A 72 19.56 14.37 -6.90
C SER A 72 20.94 14.50 -6.22
N SER A 73 21.02 15.06 -5.01
CA SER A 73 22.26 15.10 -4.23
C SER A 73 22.56 13.75 -3.53
N ILE A 74 21.57 12.85 -3.43
CA ILE A 74 21.67 11.53 -2.83
C ILE A 74 21.87 10.49 -3.95
N ASP A 75 22.64 9.44 -3.65
CA ASP A 75 22.87 8.32 -4.58
C ASP A 75 21.52 7.71 -5.06
N PRO A 76 21.33 7.49 -6.38
CA PRO A 76 20.06 7.00 -6.92
C PRO A 76 19.65 5.63 -6.38
N ALA A 77 20.60 4.74 -6.06
CA ALA A 77 20.29 3.44 -5.48
C ALA A 77 19.78 3.57 -4.03
N GLU A 78 20.34 4.48 -3.25
CA GLU A 78 19.87 4.76 -1.89
C GLU A 78 18.47 5.37 -1.88
N ARG A 79 18.20 6.34 -2.76
CA ARG A 79 16.87 6.94 -2.91
C ARG A 79 15.80 5.91 -3.28
N LEU A 80 16.10 5.08 -4.29
CA LEU A 80 15.17 4.05 -4.74
C LEU A 80 14.97 2.98 -3.67
N TYR A 81 16.03 2.61 -2.94
CA TYR A 81 15.91 1.67 -1.84
C TYR A 81 15.04 2.24 -0.70
N GLU A 82 15.22 3.48 -0.31
CA GLU A 82 14.44 4.12 0.76
C GLU A 82 12.93 4.07 0.47
N VAL A 83 12.52 4.41 -0.76
CA VAL A 83 11.11 4.35 -1.15
C VAL A 83 10.59 2.92 -1.29
N CYS A 84 11.42 1.95 -1.67
CA CYS A 84 11.04 0.53 -1.71
C CYS A 84 10.92 -0.07 -0.30
N ALA A 85 11.76 0.36 0.66
CA ALA A 85 11.83 -0.20 2.00
C ALA A 85 10.51 -0.09 2.78
N GLN A 86 9.66 0.88 2.46
CA GLN A 86 8.34 1.02 3.08
C GLN A 86 7.38 -0.14 2.78
N PHE A 87 7.64 -0.93 1.73
CA PHE A 87 6.87 -2.12 1.37
C PHE A 87 7.49 -3.41 1.91
N LEU A 88 8.66 -3.33 2.53
CA LEU A 88 9.38 -4.50 3.03
C LEU A 88 9.04 -4.79 4.49
N ILE A 89 9.20 -6.05 4.87
CA ILE A 89 9.10 -6.45 6.28
C ILE A 89 10.28 -5.88 7.06
N ASN A 90 10.04 -5.55 8.33
CA ASN A 90 11.08 -5.15 9.28
C ASN A 90 11.03 -6.03 10.53
N ASP A 91 12.12 -6.06 11.31
CA ASP A 91 12.25 -6.97 12.46
C ASP A 91 11.21 -6.71 13.55
N GLU A 92 10.81 -5.44 13.76
CA GLU A 92 9.88 -5.07 14.84
C GLU A 92 8.43 -5.49 14.55
N LEU A 93 8.01 -5.41 13.28
CA LEU A 93 6.61 -5.59 12.87
C LEU A 93 6.41 -6.79 11.95
N ARG A 94 7.45 -7.61 11.71
CA ARG A 94 7.46 -8.70 10.72
C ARG A 94 6.19 -9.55 10.77
N ASP A 95 5.88 -10.09 11.92
CA ASP A 95 4.76 -11.03 12.05
C ASP A 95 3.41 -10.34 11.79
N ILE A 96 3.24 -9.10 12.27
CA ILE A 96 2.03 -8.30 12.04
C ILE A 96 1.89 -7.92 10.55
N GLN A 97 3.00 -7.52 9.91
CA GLN A 97 3.01 -7.17 8.50
C GLN A 97 2.66 -8.37 7.63
N LEU A 98 3.30 -9.52 7.84
CA LEU A 98 3.05 -10.75 7.09
C LEU A 98 1.64 -11.29 7.32
N GLU A 99 1.15 -11.27 8.57
CA GLU A 99 -0.22 -11.69 8.89
C GLU A 99 -1.25 -10.78 8.20
N THR A 100 -1.02 -9.47 8.21
CA THR A 100 -1.91 -8.49 7.57
C THR A 100 -1.92 -8.68 6.05
N TRP A 101 -0.74 -8.80 5.43
CA TRP A 101 -0.59 -9.05 4.00
C TRP A 101 -1.29 -10.35 3.59
N PHE A 102 -1.05 -11.43 4.30
CA PHE A 102 -1.66 -12.74 4.02
C PHE A 102 -3.18 -12.73 4.19
N LYS A 103 -3.70 -12.10 5.26
CA LYS A 103 -5.14 -11.94 5.48
C LYS A 103 -5.81 -11.13 4.36
N MET A 104 -5.17 -10.10 3.85
CA MET A 104 -5.68 -9.32 2.74
C MET A 104 -5.84 -10.19 1.49
N HIS A 105 -4.82 -10.98 1.15
CA HIS A 105 -4.86 -11.91 0.02
C HIS A 105 -5.88 -13.04 0.22
N LEU A 106 -5.93 -13.64 1.39
CA LEU A 106 -6.89 -14.71 1.70
C LEU A 106 -8.35 -14.22 1.63
N ASN A 107 -8.64 -13.01 2.11
CA ASN A 107 -9.96 -12.40 2.03
C ASN A 107 -10.38 -12.09 0.59
N ALA A 108 -9.41 -11.76 -0.28
CA ALA A 108 -9.67 -11.38 -1.67
C ALA A 108 -9.72 -12.57 -2.63
N LEU A 109 -8.83 -13.55 -2.45
CA LEU A 109 -8.57 -14.63 -3.41
C LEU A 109 -8.89 -16.04 -2.84
N GLY A 110 -9.21 -16.13 -1.57
CA GLY A 110 -9.51 -17.42 -0.90
C GLY A 110 -10.84 -18.04 -1.37
N PRO A 111 -11.15 -19.23 -0.87
CA PRO A 111 -12.35 -19.99 -1.29
C PRO A 111 -13.67 -19.32 -0.89
N ASP A 112 -13.66 -18.41 0.08
CA ASP A 112 -14.82 -17.62 0.52
C ASP A 112 -14.44 -16.13 0.58
N PRO A 113 -14.30 -15.47 -0.58
CA PRO A 113 -13.82 -14.11 -0.64
C PRO A 113 -14.85 -13.15 -0.03
N ARG A 114 -14.37 -12.21 0.78
CA ARG A 114 -15.24 -11.17 1.34
C ARG A 114 -15.64 -10.18 0.24
N GLU A 115 -16.89 -9.78 0.27
CA GLU A 115 -17.39 -8.78 -0.68
C GLU A 115 -16.48 -7.55 -0.69
N GLY A 116 -15.98 -7.19 -1.89
CA GLY A 116 -15.14 -6.03 -2.13
C GLY A 116 -13.67 -6.15 -1.77
N SER A 117 -13.24 -7.24 -1.13
CA SER A 117 -11.81 -7.43 -0.78
C SER A 117 -10.93 -7.53 -2.03
N HIS A 118 -11.46 -8.07 -3.14
CA HIS A 118 -10.71 -8.14 -4.39
C HIS A 118 -10.36 -6.74 -4.92
N GLY A 119 -11.34 -5.84 -5.01
CA GLY A 119 -11.08 -4.47 -5.46
C GLY A 119 -10.15 -3.68 -4.52
N LEU A 120 -10.17 -4.00 -3.21
CA LEU A 120 -9.23 -3.40 -2.26
C LEU A 120 -7.80 -3.91 -2.50
N LEU A 121 -7.62 -5.22 -2.72
CA LEU A 121 -6.32 -5.81 -3.05
C LEU A 121 -5.80 -5.27 -4.38
N GLU A 122 -6.64 -5.26 -5.42
CA GLU A 122 -6.31 -4.70 -6.73
C GLU A 122 -5.82 -3.25 -6.61
N HIS A 123 -6.55 -2.42 -5.86
CA HIS A 123 -6.16 -1.03 -5.64
C HIS A 123 -4.84 -0.87 -4.86
N ALA A 124 -4.58 -1.72 -3.87
CA ALA A 124 -3.30 -1.72 -3.15
C ALA A 124 -2.13 -2.05 -4.10
N HIS A 125 -2.33 -3.02 -5.00
CA HIS A 125 -1.36 -3.38 -6.02
C HIS A 125 -1.14 -2.26 -7.03
N GLU A 126 -2.21 -1.59 -7.50
CA GLU A 126 -2.12 -0.42 -8.38
C GLU A 126 -1.29 0.70 -7.74
N ILE A 127 -1.57 1.08 -6.48
CA ILE A 127 -0.80 2.12 -5.78
C ILE A 127 0.67 1.75 -5.69
N THR A 128 1.00 0.52 -5.33
CA THR A 128 2.39 0.07 -5.20
C THR A 128 3.09 0.10 -6.56
N TYR A 129 2.47 -0.47 -7.60
CA TYR A 129 3.04 -0.50 -8.94
C TYR A 129 3.23 0.91 -9.53
N ASP A 130 2.21 1.76 -9.43
CA ASP A 130 2.25 3.13 -9.94
C ASP A 130 3.31 3.98 -9.22
N SER A 131 3.50 3.74 -7.93
CA SER A 131 4.56 4.39 -7.16
C SER A 131 5.95 3.96 -7.63
N LEU A 132 6.19 2.66 -7.78
CA LEU A 132 7.45 2.13 -8.31
C LEU A 132 7.73 2.66 -9.72
N HIS A 133 6.73 2.64 -10.59
CA HIS A 133 6.84 3.16 -11.96
C HIS A 133 7.19 4.65 -11.96
N ARG A 134 6.54 5.45 -11.13
CA ARG A 134 6.79 6.88 -11.00
C ARG A 134 8.20 7.18 -10.48
N TRP A 135 8.67 6.48 -9.44
CA TRP A 135 10.01 6.67 -8.87
C TRP A 135 11.12 6.28 -9.84
N LEU A 136 10.96 5.16 -10.55
CA LEU A 136 11.86 4.77 -11.63
C LEU A 136 11.84 5.78 -12.78
N GLY A 137 10.66 6.37 -13.08
CA GLY A 137 10.53 7.45 -14.06
C GLY A 137 11.34 8.70 -13.68
N ILE A 138 11.36 9.09 -12.40
CA ILE A 138 12.21 10.19 -11.91
C ILE A 138 13.69 9.88 -12.18
N LEU A 139 14.15 8.66 -11.88
CA LEU A 139 15.53 8.25 -12.12
C LEU A 139 15.86 8.15 -13.63
N ALA A 140 14.89 7.80 -14.46
CA ALA A 140 15.04 7.81 -15.91
C ALA A 140 15.17 9.24 -16.47
N ASP A 141 14.37 10.19 -15.96
CA ASP A 141 14.46 11.60 -16.34
C ASP A 141 15.83 12.22 -15.93
N GLU A 142 16.46 11.69 -14.89
CA GLU A 142 17.81 12.04 -14.48
C GLU A 142 18.92 11.33 -15.27
N GLY A 143 18.54 10.34 -16.12
CA GLY A 143 19.47 9.60 -16.98
C GLY A 143 20.13 8.39 -16.31
N HIS A 144 19.62 7.92 -15.16
CA HIS A 144 20.13 6.75 -14.45
C HIS A 144 19.54 5.43 -14.96
N ILE A 145 18.42 5.46 -15.68
CA ILE A 145 17.73 4.29 -16.27
C ILE A 145 17.29 4.65 -17.68
N ASP A 146 17.37 3.70 -18.61
CA ASP A 146 16.73 3.87 -19.93
C ASP A 146 15.20 3.99 -19.73
N PRO A 147 14.52 5.01 -20.27
CA PRO A 147 13.07 5.13 -20.20
C PRO A 147 12.30 3.87 -20.65
N ALA A 148 12.87 3.07 -21.58
CA ALA A 148 12.28 1.81 -22.00
C ALA A 148 12.32 0.72 -20.91
N GLU A 149 13.22 0.82 -19.93
CA GLU A 149 13.39 -0.13 -18.84
C GLU A 149 12.55 0.23 -17.59
N VAL A 150 11.89 1.38 -17.55
CA VAL A 150 11.08 1.80 -16.40
C VAL A 150 9.97 0.80 -16.09
N ALA A 151 9.14 0.45 -17.06
CA ALA A 151 8.04 -0.47 -16.85
C ALA A 151 8.48 -1.92 -16.54
N PRO A 152 9.48 -2.52 -17.24
CA PRO A 152 10.04 -3.81 -16.86
C PRO A 152 10.62 -3.82 -15.44
N SER A 153 11.35 -2.78 -15.06
CA SER A 153 11.97 -2.64 -13.72
C SER A 153 10.92 -2.49 -12.61
N ALA A 154 9.85 -1.71 -12.86
CA ALA A 154 8.73 -1.61 -11.93
C ALA A 154 8.05 -2.96 -11.72
N THR A 155 7.84 -3.72 -12.81
CA THR A 155 7.26 -5.07 -12.74
C THR A 155 8.17 -6.03 -11.98
N LEU A 156 9.49 -5.96 -12.19
CA LEU A 156 10.46 -6.79 -11.48
C LEU A 156 10.44 -6.51 -9.98
N LEU A 157 10.55 -5.24 -9.57
CA LEU A 157 10.52 -4.86 -8.15
C LEU A 157 9.19 -5.25 -7.50
N PHE A 158 8.06 -4.95 -8.13
CA PHE A 158 6.74 -5.27 -7.64
C PHE A 158 6.58 -6.77 -7.37
N THR A 159 6.89 -7.60 -8.38
CA THR A 159 6.77 -9.06 -8.25
C THR A 159 7.77 -9.67 -7.28
N ALA A 160 8.97 -9.09 -7.17
CA ALA A 160 9.98 -9.53 -6.20
C ALA A 160 9.51 -9.24 -4.76
N ILE A 161 8.97 -8.05 -4.48
CA ILE A 161 8.46 -7.66 -3.15
C ILE A 161 7.33 -8.61 -2.71
N ASP A 162 6.33 -8.84 -3.58
CA ASP A 162 5.23 -9.77 -3.29
C ASP A 162 5.71 -11.21 -3.10
N GLY A 163 6.60 -11.68 -3.95
CA GLY A 163 7.19 -13.01 -3.85
C GLY A 163 7.98 -13.20 -2.56
N MET A 164 8.76 -12.20 -2.14
CA MET A 164 9.51 -12.24 -0.89
C MET A 164 8.59 -12.25 0.33
N ALA A 165 7.48 -11.48 0.33
CA ALA A 165 6.49 -11.53 1.40
C ALA A 165 5.89 -12.93 1.55
N LEU A 166 5.51 -13.58 0.44
CA LEU A 166 5.01 -14.95 0.44
C LEU A 166 6.05 -15.95 0.97
N HIS A 167 7.29 -15.87 0.48
CA HIS A 167 8.36 -16.77 0.91
C HIS A 167 8.80 -16.54 2.36
N SER A 168 8.65 -15.35 2.90
CA SER A 168 8.87 -15.06 4.32
C SER A 168 7.87 -15.80 5.24
N ILE A 169 6.70 -16.18 4.71
CA ILE A 169 5.74 -17.04 5.42
C ILE A 169 6.08 -18.52 5.22
N ILE A 170 6.41 -18.95 4.00
CA ILE A 170 6.59 -20.36 3.63
C ILE A 170 7.94 -20.91 4.11
N THR A 171 8.99 -20.12 3.99
CA THR A 171 10.38 -20.51 4.26
C THR A 171 11.12 -19.43 5.07
N PRO A 172 10.67 -19.14 6.32
CA PRO A 172 11.18 -18.01 7.11
C PRO A 172 12.68 -18.06 7.37
N GLU A 173 13.29 -19.27 7.44
CA GLU A 173 14.72 -19.41 7.65
C GLU A 173 15.56 -19.02 6.43
N ARG A 174 14.96 -19.02 5.22
CA ARG A 174 15.61 -18.62 3.98
C ARG A 174 15.32 -17.20 3.59
N MET A 175 14.11 -16.74 3.91
CA MET A 175 13.63 -15.39 3.58
C MET A 175 13.53 -14.58 4.87
N THR A 176 14.68 -14.29 5.47
CA THR A 176 14.81 -13.42 6.65
C THR A 176 14.63 -11.95 6.25
N VAL A 177 14.43 -11.08 7.23
CA VAL A 177 14.37 -9.62 7.00
C VAL A 177 15.64 -9.15 6.26
N GLU A 178 16.81 -9.55 6.73
CA GLU A 178 18.09 -9.25 6.08
C GLU A 178 18.11 -9.70 4.61
N THR A 179 17.71 -10.96 4.33
CA THR A 179 17.68 -11.50 2.96
C THR A 179 16.73 -10.69 2.05
N VAL A 180 15.57 -10.27 2.57
CA VAL A 180 14.60 -9.45 1.81
C VAL A 180 15.23 -8.11 1.43
N HIS A 181 15.82 -7.40 2.39
CA HIS A 181 16.45 -6.10 2.16
C HIS A 181 17.66 -6.19 1.22
N ASP A 182 18.53 -7.19 1.39
CA ASP A 182 19.68 -7.42 0.53
C ASP A 182 19.27 -7.77 -0.91
N THR A 183 18.20 -8.56 -1.07
CA THR A 183 17.67 -8.90 -2.40
C THR A 183 17.16 -7.67 -3.12
N VAL A 184 16.44 -6.77 -2.43
CA VAL A 184 15.98 -5.51 -3.03
C VAL A 184 17.16 -4.61 -3.39
N ARG A 185 18.15 -4.44 -2.53
CA ARG A 185 19.37 -3.67 -2.83
C ARG A 185 20.11 -4.23 -4.05
N TRP A 186 20.26 -5.54 -4.10
CA TRP A 186 20.88 -6.21 -5.26
C TRP A 186 20.08 -5.99 -6.54
N THR A 187 18.75 -6.11 -6.48
CA THR A 187 17.88 -5.89 -7.63
C THR A 187 17.97 -4.44 -8.12
N ILE A 188 17.96 -3.47 -7.22
CA ILE A 188 18.13 -2.05 -7.55
C ILE A 188 19.47 -1.80 -8.23
N ALA A 189 20.56 -2.37 -7.70
CA ALA A 189 21.88 -2.24 -8.32
C ALA A 189 21.89 -2.78 -9.76
N LYS A 190 21.17 -3.87 -10.04
CA LYS A 190 21.05 -4.44 -11.40
C LYS A 190 20.15 -3.62 -12.34
N ILE A 191 19.22 -2.85 -11.81
CA ILE A 191 18.38 -1.93 -12.60
C ILE A 191 19.17 -0.68 -12.99
N LEU A 192 20.09 -0.24 -12.15
CA LEU A 192 20.89 0.98 -12.35
C LEU A 192 22.25 0.76 -13.04
N ASP A 193 22.68 -0.51 -13.23
CA ASP A 193 23.90 -0.90 -13.98
C ASP A 193 23.64 -0.81 -15.50
#